data_31f75f739452834e92ba49b1a52e37ea
#
_entry.id   31f75f739452834e92ba49b1a52e37ea
#
_cell.length_a   1.000
_cell.length_b   1.000
_cell.length_c   1.000
_cell.angle_alpha   90.00
_cell.angle_beta   90.00
_cell.angle_gamma   90.00
#
_symmetry.space_group_name_H-M   'P 1'
#
loop_
_entity.id
_entity.type
_entity.pdbx_description
1 polymer ?
#
loop_
_entity_poly.entity_id
_entity_poly.type
_entity_poly.pdbx_seq_one_letter_code
_entity_poly.pdbx_strand_id
1 'polypeptide(L)'
;DGAVTDVYIEKKEIRQVGTDLQVQADQVIDGRRKALIPGFVNAHTHAAMTLFRGFGDDMPLMPWLEQKIWPNEAKLTREDVYWGTKLACLEMIKSGTTTFFDMYHKFRATADAVEEMGLRALLAGVCFDHFKPELAEKSKRENEKLVVDVENYSKRIRYAVGPHAIYTVSGELLQWIHGFAAEHSVPIHLHLAETEGEVRNSIKQFGFTPVRYLYKLGILSPRLIIAH
;
A
#
# COMPACT_ATOMS: atom_id res chain seq x y z
N ASP A 1 18.24 -20.77 12.17
CA ASP A 1 18.63 -22.15 12.41
C ASP A 1 18.00 -22.79 13.65
N GLY A 2 17.13 -22.08 14.39
CA GLY A 2 16.39 -22.57 15.54
C GLY A 2 17.22 -22.77 16.82
N ALA A 3 18.38 -22.19 16.91
CA ALA A 3 19.20 -22.21 18.12
C ALA A 3 18.52 -21.40 19.25
N VAL A 4 18.59 -21.92 20.48
CA VAL A 4 18.18 -21.17 21.68
C VAL A 4 19.31 -20.20 22.01
N THR A 5 19.00 -18.90 22.04
CA THR A 5 20.00 -17.87 22.18
C THR A 5 19.40 -16.60 22.82
N ASP A 6 20.24 -15.80 23.45
CA ASP A 6 19.86 -14.46 23.90
C ASP A 6 20.07 -13.45 22.77
N VAL A 7 19.25 -12.41 22.74
CA VAL A 7 19.36 -11.30 21.79
C VAL A 7 19.37 -9.99 22.57
N TYR A 8 20.48 -9.26 22.48
CA TYR A 8 20.60 -7.93 23.06
C TYR A 8 20.29 -6.87 21.99
N ILE A 9 19.33 -6.02 22.31
CA ILE A 9 18.88 -4.91 21.47
C ILE A 9 19.18 -3.61 22.18
N GLU A 10 19.90 -2.70 21.52
CA GLU A 10 20.13 -1.36 22.00
C GLU A 10 19.56 -0.34 21.01
N LYS A 11 18.68 0.53 21.48
CA LYS A 11 17.94 1.50 20.64
C LYS A 11 17.14 0.78 19.54
N LYS A 12 17.63 0.77 18.31
CA LYS A 12 16.95 0.20 17.12
C LYS A 12 17.73 -0.92 16.46
N GLU A 13 18.78 -1.42 17.12
CA GLU A 13 19.73 -2.37 16.52
C GLU A 13 19.94 -3.60 17.39
N ILE A 14 20.00 -4.75 16.76
CA ILE A 14 20.50 -5.97 17.39
C ILE A 14 22.02 -5.81 17.55
N ARG A 15 22.48 -5.70 18.79
CA ARG A 15 23.90 -5.49 19.10
C ARG A 15 24.66 -6.79 19.29
N GLN A 16 24.00 -7.77 19.89
CA GLN A 16 24.62 -9.03 20.17
C GLN A 16 23.62 -10.18 20.16
N VAL A 17 24.07 -11.31 19.66
CA VAL A 17 23.34 -12.58 19.69
C VAL A 17 24.29 -13.65 20.22
N GLY A 18 23.89 -14.40 21.24
CA GLY A 18 24.73 -15.41 21.86
C GLY A 18 24.02 -16.11 23.02
N THR A 19 24.68 -17.04 23.66
CA THR A 19 24.17 -17.72 24.85
C THR A 19 24.75 -17.07 26.10
N ASP A 20 23.90 -16.95 27.14
CA ASP A 20 24.31 -16.42 28.48
C ASP A 20 24.99 -15.04 28.39
N LEU A 21 24.39 -14.12 27.63
CA LEU A 21 24.92 -12.77 27.45
C LEU A 21 24.97 -12.03 28.79
N GLN A 22 26.16 -11.58 29.17
CA GLN A 22 26.39 -10.79 30.38
C GLN A 22 26.22 -9.30 30.05
N VAL A 23 24.98 -8.87 29.82
CA VAL A 23 24.64 -7.49 29.50
C VAL A 23 23.64 -6.93 30.51
N GLN A 24 23.76 -5.64 30.83
CA GLN A 24 22.75 -4.94 31.59
C GLN A 24 21.69 -4.36 30.61
N ALA A 25 20.42 -4.62 30.89
CA ALA A 25 19.32 -4.14 30.07
C ALA A 25 18.22 -3.52 30.94
N ASP A 26 17.56 -2.48 30.41
CA ASP A 26 16.46 -1.82 31.10
C ASP A 26 15.21 -2.72 31.18
N GLN A 27 15.07 -3.63 30.20
CA GLN A 27 13.97 -4.58 30.12
C GLN A 27 14.48 -5.95 29.65
N VAL A 28 14.05 -7.00 30.34
CA VAL A 28 14.33 -8.37 29.96
C VAL A 28 13.00 -9.07 29.62
N ILE A 29 12.94 -9.67 28.42
CA ILE A 29 11.78 -10.43 27.96
C ILE A 29 12.14 -11.91 27.99
N ASP A 30 11.35 -12.72 28.74
CA ASP A 30 11.51 -14.19 28.72
C ASP A 30 11.17 -14.74 27.33
N GLY A 31 12.19 -15.15 26.60
CA GLY A 31 12.12 -15.73 25.26
C GLY A 31 11.93 -17.25 25.21
N ARG A 32 11.88 -17.95 26.35
CA ARG A 32 11.71 -19.40 26.37
C ARG A 32 10.45 -19.82 25.64
N ARG A 33 10.56 -20.79 24.72
CA ARG A 33 9.49 -21.30 23.83
C ARG A 33 8.93 -20.21 22.87
N LYS A 34 9.69 -19.15 22.60
CA LYS A 34 9.33 -18.13 21.63
C LYS A 34 10.37 -18.11 20.51
N ALA A 35 9.98 -17.62 19.36
CA ALA A 35 10.87 -17.33 18.25
C ALA A 35 10.90 -15.82 18.00
N LEU A 36 12.09 -15.25 17.85
CA LEU A 36 12.24 -13.90 17.35
C LEU A 36 12.29 -13.95 15.83
N ILE A 37 11.35 -13.29 15.19
CA ILE A 37 11.24 -13.22 13.74
C ILE A 37 11.20 -11.74 13.29
N PRO A 38 11.54 -11.43 12.02
CA PRO A 38 11.28 -10.12 11.46
C PRO A 38 9.80 -9.75 11.56
N GLY A 39 9.51 -8.46 11.75
CA GLY A 39 8.13 -7.98 11.69
C GLY A 39 7.51 -8.24 10.30
N PHE A 40 6.21 -8.52 10.27
CA PHE A 40 5.49 -8.79 9.03
C PHE A 40 5.43 -7.55 8.14
N VAL A 41 5.38 -7.81 6.83
CA VAL A 41 5.14 -6.81 5.80
C VAL A 41 3.80 -7.11 5.14
N ASN A 42 2.86 -6.18 5.26
CA ASN A 42 1.60 -6.23 4.52
C ASN A 42 1.81 -5.56 3.14
N ALA A 43 1.93 -6.36 2.09
CA ALA A 43 2.30 -5.88 0.76
C ALA A 43 1.15 -5.22 -0.01
N HIS A 44 -0.08 -5.29 0.48
CA HIS A 44 -1.24 -4.64 -0.12
C HIS A 44 -2.36 -4.42 0.89
N THR A 45 -2.83 -3.18 1.01
CA THR A 45 -3.98 -2.85 1.86
C THR A 45 -4.65 -1.55 1.42
N HIS A 46 -5.87 -1.35 1.92
CA HIS A 46 -6.64 -0.11 1.89
C HIS A 46 -6.93 0.28 3.35
N ALA A 47 -5.92 0.81 4.03
CA ALA A 47 -5.88 0.91 5.50
C ALA A 47 -7.12 1.58 6.11
N ALA A 48 -7.58 2.70 5.53
CA ALA A 48 -8.76 3.41 6.05
C ALA A 48 -10.08 2.64 5.88
N MET A 49 -10.11 1.57 5.07
CA MET A 49 -11.31 0.74 4.90
C MET A 49 -11.65 -0.12 6.11
N THR A 50 -10.88 -0.07 7.19
CA THR A 50 -11.32 -0.57 8.51
C THR A 50 -12.68 0.00 8.92
N LEU A 51 -13.02 1.21 8.45
CA LEU A 51 -14.33 1.83 8.65
C LEU A 51 -15.49 1.09 7.97
N PHE A 52 -15.19 0.29 6.94
CA PHE A 52 -16.18 -0.47 6.16
C PHE A 52 -16.20 -1.96 6.49
N ARG A 53 -15.59 -2.36 7.58
CA ARG A 53 -15.55 -3.76 8.01
C ARG A 53 -16.95 -4.33 8.15
N GLY A 54 -17.22 -5.48 7.52
CA GLY A 54 -18.52 -6.13 7.49
C GLY A 54 -19.60 -5.40 6.67
N PHE A 55 -19.20 -4.37 5.91
CA PHE A 55 -20.15 -3.58 5.13
C PHE A 55 -20.30 -4.16 3.71
N GLY A 56 -21.27 -5.06 3.56
CA GLY A 56 -21.56 -5.73 2.29
C GLY A 56 -20.81 -7.04 2.11
N ASP A 57 -20.73 -7.85 3.17
CA ASP A 57 -20.16 -9.20 3.12
C ASP A 57 -20.90 -10.08 2.09
N ASP A 58 -20.20 -11.09 1.55
CA ASP A 58 -20.69 -12.06 0.56
C ASP A 58 -21.15 -11.47 -0.78
N MET A 59 -20.70 -10.28 -1.13
CA MET A 59 -20.98 -9.66 -2.43
C MET A 59 -19.83 -9.89 -3.42
N PRO A 60 -20.11 -10.12 -4.72
CA PRO A 60 -19.09 -10.03 -5.76
C PRO A 60 -18.45 -8.65 -5.81
N LEU A 61 -17.16 -8.56 -6.23
CA LEU A 61 -16.36 -7.34 -6.18
C LEU A 61 -17.04 -6.12 -6.80
N MET A 62 -17.50 -6.20 -8.07
CA MET A 62 -18.06 -5.02 -8.75
C MET A 62 -19.35 -4.54 -8.12
N PRO A 63 -20.38 -5.38 -7.82
CA PRO A 63 -21.55 -4.97 -7.06
C PRO A 63 -21.20 -4.38 -5.68
N TRP A 64 -20.23 -4.95 -4.98
CA TRP A 64 -19.77 -4.42 -3.70
C TRP A 64 -19.16 -3.02 -3.84
N LEU A 65 -18.27 -2.81 -4.81
CA LEU A 65 -17.68 -1.50 -5.09
C LEU A 65 -18.73 -0.46 -5.48
N GLU A 66 -19.58 -0.77 -6.47
CA GLU A 66 -20.53 0.18 -7.06
C GLU A 66 -21.69 0.55 -6.12
N GLN A 67 -22.20 -0.42 -5.36
CA GLN A 67 -23.40 -0.23 -4.55
C GLN A 67 -23.09 0.12 -3.08
N LYS A 68 -21.91 -0.28 -2.57
CA LYS A 68 -21.53 -0.11 -1.17
C LYS A 68 -20.34 0.83 -0.97
N ILE A 69 -19.22 0.54 -1.61
CA ILE A 69 -17.97 1.22 -1.27
C ILE A 69 -17.88 2.61 -1.89
N TRP A 70 -17.89 2.75 -3.21
CA TRP A 70 -17.67 4.04 -3.86
C TRP A 70 -18.67 5.12 -3.43
N PRO A 71 -20.02 4.85 -3.27
CA PRO A 71 -20.95 5.87 -2.80
C PRO A 71 -20.67 6.34 -1.35
N ASN A 72 -20.04 5.52 -0.54
CA ASN A 72 -19.69 5.86 0.85
C ASN A 72 -18.27 6.43 0.98
N GLU A 73 -17.31 5.94 0.21
CA GLU A 73 -15.99 6.55 0.10
C GLU A 73 -16.03 8.00 -0.36
N ALA A 74 -16.94 8.33 -1.27
CA ALA A 74 -17.14 9.71 -1.72
C ALA A 74 -17.54 10.68 -0.61
N LYS A 75 -18.07 10.17 0.52
CA LYS A 75 -18.50 10.96 1.69
C LYS A 75 -17.39 11.09 2.73
N LEU A 76 -16.36 10.25 2.68
CA LEU A 76 -15.28 10.26 3.67
C LEU A 76 -14.57 11.61 3.67
N THR A 77 -14.39 12.16 4.85
CA THR A 77 -13.59 13.35 5.09
C THR A 77 -12.10 12.98 5.25
N ARG A 78 -11.24 13.97 5.36
CA ARG A 78 -9.84 13.77 5.73
C ARG A 78 -9.71 13.13 7.11
N GLU A 79 -10.56 13.54 8.04
CA GLU A 79 -10.57 13.04 9.41
C GLU A 79 -10.99 11.57 9.48
N ASP A 80 -11.99 11.16 8.71
CA ASP A 80 -12.41 9.76 8.64
C ASP A 80 -11.25 8.85 8.16
N VAL A 81 -10.57 9.25 7.09
CA VAL A 81 -9.43 8.47 6.56
C VAL A 81 -8.29 8.42 7.58
N TYR A 82 -8.02 9.52 8.29
CA TYR A 82 -7.02 9.54 9.36
C TYR A 82 -7.36 8.54 10.47
N TRP A 83 -8.57 8.55 11.00
CA TRP A 83 -8.97 7.63 12.08
C TRP A 83 -9.08 6.18 11.63
N GLY A 84 -9.61 5.93 10.44
CA GLY A 84 -9.64 4.57 9.85
C GLY A 84 -8.23 4.00 9.68
N THR A 85 -7.28 4.83 9.22
CA THR A 85 -5.87 4.44 9.11
C THR A 85 -5.24 4.19 10.48
N LYS A 86 -5.53 5.00 11.49
CA LYS A 86 -5.04 4.76 12.86
C LYS A 86 -5.51 3.42 13.41
N LEU A 87 -6.78 3.07 13.18
CA LEU A 87 -7.31 1.76 13.57
C LEU A 87 -6.56 0.63 12.87
N ALA A 88 -6.34 0.74 11.55
CA ALA A 88 -5.54 -0.23 10.81
C ALA A 88 -4.12 -0.36 11.37
N CYS A 89 -3.46 0.76 11.65
CA CYS A 89 -2.12 0.76 12.25
C CYS A 89 -2.09 0.06 13.61
N LEU A 90 -3.09 0.32 14.46
CA LEU A 90 -3.21 -0.36 15.76
C LEU A 90 -3.34 -1.88 15.61
N GLU A 91 -4.18 -2.33 14.68
CA GLU A 91 -4.35 -3.76 14.39
C GLU A 91 -3.08 -4.39 13.83
N MET A 92 -2.38 -3.69 12.93
CA MET A 92 -1.09 -4.11 12.39
C MET A 92 -0.03 -4.25 13.49
N ILE A 93 0.09 -3.27 14.38
CA ILE A 93 1.02 -3.34 15.53
C ILE A 93 0.70 -4.55 16.40
N LYS A 94 -0.57 -4.77 16.72
CA LYS A 94 -1.01 -5.91 17.56
C LYS A 94 -0.77 -7.27 16.89
N SER A 95 -0.78 -7.33 15.57
CA SER A 95 -0.51 -8.56 14.80
C SER A 95 0.95 -8.75 14.39
N GLY A 96 1.85 -7.81 14.77
CA GLY A 96 3.27 -7.87 14.44
C GLY A 96 3.65 -7.36 13.06
N THR A 97 2.74 -6.70 12.34
CA THR A 97 3.03 -6.03 11.08
C THR A 97 3.72 -4.71 11.35
N THR A 98 4.90 -4.51 10.76
CA THR A 98 5.75 -3.32 10.98
C THR A 98 5.83 -2.41 9.76
N THR A 99 5.44 -2.92 8.61
CA THR A 99 5.48 -2.21 7.32
C THR A 99 4.27 -2.59 6.49
N PHE A 100 3.68 -1.63 5.80
CA PHE A 100 2.58 -1.92 4.88
C PHE A 100 2.64 -1.08 3.62
N PHE A 101 2.00 -1.58 2.55
CA PHE A 101 1.80 -0.87 1.31
C PHE A 101 0.32 -0.53 1.16
N ASP A 102 0.00 0.76 1.14
CA ASP A 102 -1.37 1.25 1.07
C ASP A 102 -1.70 1.90 -0.27
N MET A 103 -2.89 1.64 -0.76
CA MET A 103 -3.47 2.31 -1.91
C MET A 103 -4.83 2.89 -1.51
N TYR A 104 -4.86 4.15 -1.07
CA TYR A 104 -6.12 4.76 -0.66
C TYR A 104 -6.17 6.27 -0.94
N HIS A 105 -7.40 6.80 -0.93
CA HIS A 105 -7.64 8.22 -1.13
C HIS A 105 -7.09 9.07 0.02
N LYS A 106 -6.91 10.39 -0.25
CA LYS A 106 -6.46 11.35 0.78
C LYS A 106 -5.11 10.99 1.41
N PHE A 107 -4.14 10.71 0.57
CA PHE A 107 -2.75 10.36 0.90
C PHE A 107 -2.22 11.03 2.18
N ARG A 108 -2.36 12.37 2.28
CA ARG A 108 -1.83 13.13 3.43
C ARG A 108 -2.48 12.75 4.76
N ALA A 109 -3.76 12.36 4.76
CA ALA A 109 -4.44 11.89 5.98
C ALA A 109 -3.88 10.54 6.44
N THR A 110 -3.65 9.62 5.50
CA THR A 110 -2.99 8.34 5.77
C THR A 110 -1.56 8.57 6.28
N ALA A 111 -0.80 9.45 5.62
CA ALA A 111 0.58 9.76 6.02
C ALA A 111 0.67 10.32 7.45
N ASP A 112 -0.21 11.26 7.82
CA ASP A 112 -0.26 11.83 9.17
C ASP A 112 -0.55 10.74 10.23
N ALA A 113 -1.51 9.87 9.94
CA ALA A 113 -1.85 8.76 10.85
C ALA A 113 -0.66 7.79 11.03
N VAL A 114 0.00 7.43 9.94
CA VAL A 114 1.17 6.53 9.97
C VAL A 114 2.35 7.17 10.70
N GLU A 115 2.58 8.47 10.48
CA GLU A 115 3.66 9.20 11.17
C GLU A 115 3.47 9.16 12.68
N GLU A 116 2.27 9.43 13.16
CA GLU A 116 1.94 9.39 14.58
C GLU A 116 2.02 7.97 15.15
N MET A 117 1.51 6.97 14.44
CA MET A 117 1.49 5.57 14.89
C MET A 117 2.86 4.88 14.83
N GLY A 118 3.82 5.45 14.14
CA GLY A 118 5.21 5.00 14.14
C GLY A 118 5.54 3.79 13.25
N LEU A 119 4.62 3.34 12.38
CA LEU A 119 4.87 2.27 11.42
C LEU A 119 5.70 2.77 10.23
N ARG A 120 6.15 1.81 9.42
CA ARG A 120 6.65 2.08 8.07
C ARG A 120 5.53 1.90 7.08
N ALA A 121 5.41 2.81 6.11
CA ALA A 121 4.46 2.66 5.03
C ALA A 121 5.05 3.10 3.69
N LEU A 122 4.67 2.37 2.66
CA LEU A 122 4.74 2.81 1.28
C LEU A 122 3.32 3.22 0.89
N LEU A 123 3.12 4.49 0.61
CA LEU A 123 1.80 5.05 0.34
C LEU A 123 1.67 5.41 -1.14
N ALA A 124 0.65 4.89 -1.80
CA ALA A 124 0.41 5.15 -3.21
C ALA A 124 -0.43 6.40 -3.41
N GLY A 125 0.07 7.33 -4.23
CA GLY A 125 -0.74 8.39 -4.81
C GLY A 125 -1.66 7.82 -5.87
N VAL A 126 -2.95 7.67 -5.55
CA VAL A 126 -3.90 6.93 -6.38
C VAL A 126 -4.26 7.70 -7.65
N CYS A 127 -4.22 7.02 -8.78
CA CYS A 127 -4.59 7.56 -10.10
C CYS A 127 -5.86 6.90 -10.62
N PHE A 128 -6.80 7.75 -11.04
CA PHE A 128 -7.98 7.38 -11.82
C PHE A 128 -8.16 8.41 -12.92
N ASP A 129 -8.48 8.00 -14.13
CA ASP A 129 -8.95 8.90 -15.17
C ASP A 129 -10.27 8.49 -15.79
N HIS A 130 -10.72 7.26 -15.53
CA HIS A 130 -11.94 6.71 -16.15
C HIS A 130 -11.98 7.00 -17.66
N PHE A 131 -10.82 6.95 -18.33
CA PHE A 131 -10.61 7.23 -19.75
C PHE A 131 -10.99 8.67 -20.16
N LYS A 132 -10.89 9.64 -19.22
CA LYS A 132 -11.18 11.07 -19.44
C LYS A 132 -9.90 11.89 -19.31
N PRO A 133 -9.46 12.61 -20.35
CA PRO A 133 -8.20 13.37 -20.34
C PRO A 133 -8.10 14.40 -19.20
N GLU A 134 -9.19 15.06 -18.84
CA GLU A 134 -9.22 16.05 -17.77
C GLU A 134 -8.94 15.43 -16.38
N LEU A 135 -9.39 14.17 -16.17
CA LEU A 135 -9.10 13.44 -14.94
C LEU A 135 -7.68 12.88 -14.93
N ALA A 136 -7.15 12.48 -16.10
CA ALA A 136 -5.75 12.12 -16.24
C ALA A 136 -4.83 13.27 -15.83
N GLU A 137 -5.07 14.48 -16.36
CA GLU A 137 -4.30 15.67 -16.00
C GLU A 137 -4.43 16.05 -14.51
N LYS A 138 -5.59 15.84 -13.91
CA LYS A 138 -5.76 16.02 -12.47
C LYS A 138 -4.92 15.01 -11.67
N SER A 139 -4.95 13.73 -12.06
CA SER A 139 -4.15 12.67 -11.42
C SER A 139 -2.65 12.94 -11.53
N LYS A 140 -2.16 13.39 -12.69
CA LYS A 140 -0.76 13.76 -12.90
C LYS A 140 -0.34 14.86 -11.93
N ARG A 141 -1.04 16.01 -11.96
CA ARG A 141 -0.73 17.17 -11.10
C ARG A 141 -0.77 16.84 -9.59
N GLU A 142 -1.67 15.97 -9.16
CA GLU A 142 -1.72 15.57 -7.75
C GLU A 142 -0.50 14.70 -7.40
N ASN A 143 -0.12 13.75 -8.25
CA ASN A 143 1.03 12.88 -7.99
C ASN A 143 2.38 13.63 -8.06
N GLU A 144 2.51 14.64 -8.95
CA GLU A 144 3.65 15.57 -8.96
C GLU A 144 3.81 16.34 -7.64
N LYS A 145 2.70 16.66 -6.96
CA LYS A 145 2.74 17.27 -5.63
C LYS A 145 3.07 16.25 -4.54
N LEU A 146 2.45 15.07 -4.59
CA LEU A 146 2.61 14.06 -3.54
C LEU A 146 4.03 13.51 -3.45
N VAL A 147 4.73 13.35 -4.58
CA VAL A 147 6.13 12.90 -4.60
C VAL A 147 7.08 13.88 -3.90
N VAL A 148 6.74 15.17 -3.89
CA VAL A 148 7.46 16.20 -3.15
C VAL A 148 6.99 16.29 -1.70
N ASP A 149 5.68 16.25 -1.48
CA ASP A 149 5.09 16.37 -0.14
C ASP A 149 5.56 15.27 0.82
N VAL A 150 5.85 14.08 0.32
CA VAL A 150 6.35 12.97 1.15
C VAL A 150 7.66 13.27 1.86
N GLU A 151 8.45 14.20 1.36
CA GLU A 151 9.71 14.64 1.99
C GLU A 151 9.49 15.35 3.32
N ASN A 152 8.28 15.84 3.59
CA ASN A 152 7.90 16.46 4.86
C ASN A 152 7.66 15.44 5.98
N TYR A 153 7.62 14.15 5.67
CA TYR A 153 7.43 13.06 6.62
C TYR A 153 8.76 12.38 6.97
N SER A 154 8.75 11.58 8.03
CA SER A 154 9.93 10.79 8.38
C SER A 154 10.23 9.76 7.29
N LYS A 155 11.49 9.29 7.22
CA LYS A 155 11.94 8.26 6.27
C LYS A 155 11.20 6.92 6.39
N ARG A 156 10.31 6.76 7.38
CA ARG A 156 9.43 5.61 7.51
C ARG A 156 8.31 5.61 6.48
N ILE A 157 7.92 6.80 6.00
CA ILE A 157 6.89 6.97 5.00
C ILE A 157 7.56 7.22 3.66
N ARG A 158 7.18 6.42 2.67
CA ARG A 158 7.68 6.53 1.31
C ARG A 158 6.52 6.63 0.34
N TYR A 159 6.75 7.29 -0.76
CA TYR A 159 5.79 7.46 -1.84
C TYR A 159 5.90 6.34 -2.88
N ALA A 160 4.76 5.93 -3.44
CA ALA A 160 4.61 5.18 -4.67
C ALA A 160 3.54 5.84 -5.54
N VAL A 161 3.51 5.56 -6.83
CA VAL A 161 2.38 5.95 -7.66
C VAL A 161 1.44 4.77 -7.84
N GLY A 162 0.13 5.01 -7.70
CA GLY A 162 -0.90 3.96 -7.63
C GLY A 162 -1.95 4.07 -8.72
N PRO A 163 -1.69 3.66 -9.98
CA PRO A 163 -2.80 3.42 -10.90
C PRO A 163 -3.72 2.36 -10.31
N HIS A 164 -5.01 2.67 -10.20
CA HIS A 164 -5.94 1.76 -9.52
C HIS A 164 -6.02 0.40 -10.21
N ALA A 165 -6.49 0.37 -11.47
CA ALA A 165 -6.65 -0.83 -12.26
C ALA A 165 -6.74 -0.49 -13.75
N ILE A 166 -6.52 -1.45 -14.64
CA ILE A 166 -6.60 -1.23 -16.11
C ILE A 166 -7.99 -0.85 -16.61
N TYR A 167 -9.04 -1.09 -15.83
CA TYR A 167 -10.43 -0.72 -16.17
C TYR A 167 -10.84 0.66 -15.65
N THR A 168 -9.96 1.34 -14.90
CA THR A 168 -10.18 2.70 -14.39
C THR A 168 -9.10 3.68 -14.79
N VAL A 169 -8.03 3.20 -15.45
CA VAL A 169 -6.87 3.99 -15.85
C VAL A 169 -6.57 3.74 -17.32
N SER A 170 -6.51 4.81 -18.12
CA SER A 170 -6.20 4.73 -19.55
C SER A 170 -4.77 4.29 -19.83
N GLY A 171 -4.53 3.74 -21.02
CA GLY A 171 -3.19 3.34 -21.46
C GLY A 171 -2.21 4.51 -21.48
N GLU A 172 -2.66 5.70 -21.87
CA GLU A 172 -1.85 6.92 -21.90
C GLU A 172 -1.42 7.34 -20.49
N LEU A 173 -2.34 7.29 -19.52
CA LEU A 173 -1.99 7.60 -18.12
C LEU A 173 -1.07 6.53 -17.53
N LEU A 174 -1.26 5.25 -17.85
CA LEU A 174 -0.35 4.17 -17.45
C LEU A 174 1.08 4.37 -17.99
N GLN A 175 1.21 4.81 -19.26
CA GLN A 175 2.52 5.12 -19.84
C GLN A 175 3.18 6.34 -19.19
N TRP A 176 2.41 7.39 -18.91
CA TRP A 176 2.92 8.54 -18.15
C TRP A 176 3.39 8.11 -16.74
N ILE A 177 2.59 7.30 -16.03
CA ILE A 177 2.94 6.78 -14.70
C ILE A 177 4.26 5.98 -14.75
N HIS A 178 4.47 5.18 -15.80
CA HIS A 178 5.71 4.44 -15.97
C HIS A 178 6.93 5.36 -16.09
N GLY A 179 6.83 6.41 -16.92
CA GLY A 179 7.86 7.44 -17.06
C GLY A 179 8.12 8.20 -15.76
N PHE A 180 7.04 8.66 -15.11
CA PHE A 180 7.09 9.36 -13.83
C PHE A 180 7.76 8.52 -12.73
N ALA A 181 7.39 7.24 -12.62
CA ALA A 181 7.98 6.33 -11.66
C ALA A 181 9.48 6.07 -11.92
N ALA A 182 9.88 6.06 -13.18
CA ALA A 182 11.30 5.93 -13.56
C ALA A 182 12.10 7.19 -13.20
N GLU A 183 11.58 8.38 -13.50
CA GLU A 183 12.18 9.68 -13.21
C GLU A 183 12.41 9.88 -11.72
N HIS A 184 11.39 9.60 -10.90
CA HIS A 184 11.46 9.78 -9.45
C HIS A 184 12.00 8.56 -8.70
N SER A 185 12.34 7.47 -9.40
CA SER A 185 12.81 6.21 -8.80
C SER A 185 11.86 5.62 -7.75
N VAL A 186 10.54 5.71 -7.99
CA VAL A 186 9.48 5.24 -7.09
C VAL A 186 8.80 3.98 -7.62
N PRO A 187 8.21 3.14 -6.74
CA PRO A 187 7.42 1.99 -7.17
C PRO A 187 6.07 2.41 -7.76
N ILE A 188 5.53 1.49 -8.57
CA ILE A 188 4.15 1.54 -9.08
C ILE A 188 3.35 0.44 -8.37
N HIS A 189 2.17 0.76 -7.85
CA HIS A 189 1.26 -0.21 -7.26
C HIS A 189 -0.03 -0.29 -8.07
N LEU A 190 -0.42 -1.49 -8.48
CA LEU A 190 -1.54 -1.70 -9.42
C LEU A 190 -2.33 -2.95 -9.04
N HIS A 191 -3.66 -2.87 -9.02
CA HIS A 191 -4.51 -4.07 -9.03
C HIS A 191 -4.56 -4.64 -10.44
N LEU A 192 -4.32 -5.93 -10.58
CA LEU A 192 -4.26 -6.56 -11.90
C LEU A 192 -4.76 -8.00 -11.87
N ALA A 193 -5.70 -8.31 -12.75
CA ALA A 193 -6.27 -9.65 -12.92
C ALA A 193 -6.97 -10.19 -11.65
N GLU A 194 -7.55 -9.30 -10.85
CA GLU A 194 -8.21 -9.63 -9.59
C GLU A 194 -9.44 -10.54 -9.79
N THR A 195 -10.17 -10.33 -10.88
CA THR A 195 -11.37 -11.10 -11.18
C THR A 195 -11.35 -11.67 -12.59
N GLU A 196 -12.05 -12.80 -12.78
CA GLU A 196 -12.28 -13.35 -14.11
C GLU A 196 -13.00 -12.35 -15.04
N GLY A 197 -13.88 -11.52 -14.46
CA GLY A 197 -14.57 -10.45 -15.19
C GLY A 197 -13.60 -9.41 -15.76
N GLU A 198 -12.62 -8.99 -14.99
CA GLU A 198 -11.55 -8.10 -15.46
C GLU A 198 -10.77 -8.72 -16.63
N VAL A 199 -10.38 -10.00 -16.51
CA VAL A 199 -9.64 -10.70 -17.56
C VAL A 199 -10.46 -10.76 -18.84
N ARG A 200 -11.75 -11.16 -18.77
CA ARG A 200 -12.63 -11.22 -19.95
C ARG A 200 -12.83 -9.84 -20.59
N ASN A 201 -13.06 -8.81 -19.77
CA ASN A 201 -13.25 -7.45 -20.24
C ASN A 201 -11.97 -6.88 -20.88
N SER A 202 -10.79 -7.17 -20.33
CA SER A 202 -9.51 -6.78 -20.92
C SER A 202 -9.32 -7.40 -22.31
N ILE A 203 -9.64 -8.68 -22.48
CA ILE A 203 -9.57 -9.34 -23.80
C ILE A 203 -10.56 -8.70 -24.77
N LYS A 204 -11.77 -8.41 -24.33
CA LYS A 204 -12.80 -7.78 -25.17
C LYS A 204 -12.42 -6.36 -25.58
N GLN A 205 -11.91 -5.56 -24.66
CA GLN A 205 -11.62 -4.14 -24.88
C GLN A 205 -10.26 -3.90 -25.55
N PHE A 206 -9.23 -4.63 -25.15
CA PHE A 206 -7.84 -4.37 -25.57
C PHE A 206 -7.27 -5.49 -26.47
N GLY A 207 -7.97 -6.63 -26.61
CA GLY A 207 -7.50 -7.78 -27.35
C GLY A 207 -6.46 -8.64 -26.62
N PHE A 208 -6.19 -8.35 -25.35
CA PHE A 208 -5.16 -9.00 -24.55
C PHE A 208 -5.63 -9.28 -23.12
N THR A 209 -5.04 -10.29 -22.47
CA THR A 209 -5.14 -10.45 -21.01
C THR A 209 -4.48 -9.28 -20.30
N PRO A 210 -4.85 -8.96 -19.04
CA PRO A 210 -4.31 -7.79 -18.31
C PRO A 210 -2.80 -7.70 -18.35
N VAL A 211 -2.08 -8.75 -18.02
CA VAL A 211 -0.60 -8.76 -18.03
C VAL A 211 -0.04 -8.53 -19.46
N ARG A 212 -0.65 -9.15 -20.49
CA ARG A 212 -0.24 -8.92 -21.87
C ARG A 212 -0.52 -7.51 -22.35
N TYR A 213 -1.60 -6.89 -21.88
CA TYR A 213 -1.90 -5.49 -22.14
C TYR A 213 -0.80 -4.59 -21.60
N LEU A 214 -0.41 -4.77 -20.32
CA LEU A 214 0.71 -4.02 -19.72
C LEU A 214 2.03 -4.23 -20.46
N TYR A 215 2.31 -5.48 -20.88
CA TYR A 215 3.48 -5.79 -21.71
C TYR A 215 3.48 -5.03 -23.04
N LYS A 216 2.33 -4.97 -23.71
CA LYS A 216 2.16 -4.23 -24.97
C LYS A 216 2.31 -2.71 -24.80
N LEU A 217 1.91 -2.17 -23.66
CA LEU A 217 2.14 -0.78 -23.30
C LEU A 217 3.61 -0.46 -22.92
N GLY A 218 4.45 -1.50 -22.74
CA GLY A 218 5.86 -1.34 -22.38
C GLY A 218 6.09 -0.94 -20.92
N ILE A 219 5.11 -1.17 -20.04
CA ILE A 219 5.17 -0.68 -18.64
C ILE A 219 5.56 -1.75 -17.62
N LEU A 220 5.77 -3.00 -18.04
CA LEU A 220 6.32 -4.04 -17.15
C LEU A 220 7.77 -3.69 -16.79
N SER A 221 8.02 -3.53 -15.51
CA SER A 221 9.35 -3.17 -15.00
C SER A 221 9.55 -3.71 -13.58
N PRO A 222 10.79 -3.76 -13.08
CA PRO A 222 11.07 -4.14 -11.68
C PRO A 222 10.45 -3.20 -10.64
N ARG A 223 9.94 -2.02 -11.06
CA ARG A 223 9.23 -1.07 -10.17
C ARG A 223 7.75 -1.40 -10.01
N LEU A 224 7.19 -2.25 -10.86
CA LEU A 224 5.77 -2.58 -10.84
C LEU A 224 5.49 -3.66 -9.79
N ILE A 225 4.69 -3.32 -8.80
CA ILE A 225 4.19 -4.21 -7.75
C ILE A 225 2.71 -4.42 -8.01
N ILE A 226 2.33 -5.66 -8.25
CA ILE A 226 0.98 -6.06 -8.61
C ILE A 226 0.31 -6.70 -7.40
N ALA A 227 -0.91 -6.26 -7.11
CA ALA A 227 -1.83 -6.92 -6.20
C ALA A 227 -2.77 -7.83 -7.01
N HIS A 228 -3.00 -9.04 -6.48
CA HIS A 228 -3.84 -10.14 -7.03
C HIS A 228 -3.23 -10.94 -8.18
#